data_83f8ac99c56bc7bab62d9b4ec04fb3da
#
_entry.id   83f8ac99c56bc7bab62d9b4ec04fb3da
#
_cell.length_a   1.000
_cell.length_b   1.000
_cell.length_c   1.000
_cell.angle_alpha   90.00
_cell.angle_beta   90.00
_cell.angle_gamma   90.00
#
_symmetry.space_group_name_H-M   'P 1'
#
loop_
_entity.id
_entity.type
_entity.pdbx_description
1 polymer ?
#
loop_
_entity_poly.entity_id
_entity_poly.type
_entity_poly.pdbx_seq_one_letter_code
_entity_poly.pdbx_strand_id
1 'polypeptide(L)'
;PLILKFGLFADAQYADCPSENTRFYRETLRKMDTCVSYFNRQNVEFTINLGDIVDRKNSDLKTIMSCLSRLDREIYHLTGNHDYKEVADVSVLYRQLNMPAGYYSFQKQNWIFIMLNTNEVSAYAHVVGTEKEQELAEMLEHIKQTGGKQGYRWNGGVSKKQMKWLDNLLAECERNNNNVLIFTHHPLYPESEFTALNNVEILNTISKYPCVKAVFSGHHHAGAFGYYKGIPMITHEGMIETEKQNAYSIVELTRDSILVRGCGRVPSRSFKYFL
;
A
#
# COMPACT_ATOMS: atom_id res chain seq x y z
N PRO A 1 10.00 -23.50 8.62
CA PRO A 1 8.57 -23.76 8.52
C PRO A 1 7.79 -22.48 8.25
N LEU A 2 6.70 -22.58 7.47
CA LEU A 2 5.76 -21.52 7.21
C LEU A 2 5.08 -21.09 8.52
N ILE A 3 5.00 -19.77 8.75
CA ILE A 3 4.33 -19.18 9.92
C ILE A 3 2.99 -18.62 9.50
N LEU A 4 2.97 -17.84 8.40
CA LEU A 4 1.81 -17.10 7.94
C LEU A 4 1.90 -16.88 6.43
N LYS A 5 0.76 -16.85 5.73
CA LYS A 5 0.71 -16.44 4.33
C LYS A 5 -0.50 -15.55 4.05
N PHE A 6 -0.31 -14.54 3.23
CA PHE A 6 -1.37 -13.61 2.85
C PHE A 6 -1.30 -13.24 1.37
N GLY A 7 -2.46 -12.88 0.82
CA GLY A 7 -2.56 -12.35 -0.53
C GLY A 7 -2.23 -10.87 -0.58
N LEU A 8 -1.67 -10.41 -1.70
CA LEU A 8 -1.29 -9.02 -1.90
C LEU A 8 -1.56 -8.60 -3.35
N PHE A 9 -2.20 -7.45 -3.53
CA PHE A 9 -2.35 -6.78 -4.82
C PHE A 9 -2.35 -5.26 -4.68
N ALA A 10 -2.10 -4.56 -5.78
CA ALA A 10 -2.06 -3.11 -5.85
C ALA A 10 -2.73 -2.61 -7.11
N ASP A 11 -3.23 -1.37 -7.06
CA ASP A 11 -3.62 -0.60 -8.24
C ASP A 11 -4.55 -1.39 -9.19
N ALA A 12 -5.63 -1.91 -8.64
CA ALA A 12 -6.68 -2.57 -9.41
C ALA A 12 -7.41 -1.59 -10.32
N GLN A 13 -7.58 -0.35 -9.87
CA GLN A 13 -8.08 0.82 -10.61
C GLN A 13 -9.29 0.51 -11.49
N TYR A 14 -10.24 -0.26 -10.94
CA TYR A 14 -11.46 -0.53 -11.68
C TYR A 14 -12.22 0.76 -12.00
N ALA A 15 -12.70 0.83 -13.23
CA ALA A 15 -13.67 1.83 -13.67
C ALA A 15 -14.54 1.25 -14.79
N ASP A 16 -15.83 1.61 -14.82
CA ASP A 16 -16.70 1.26 -15.93
C ASP A 16 -16.51 2.24 -17.10
N CYS A 17 -15.35 2.17 -17.73
CA CYS A 17 -15.00 2.96 -18.90
C CYS A 17 -14.08 2.19 -19.86
N PRO A 18 -13.95 2.65 -21.12
CA PRO A 18 -13.02 2.06 -22.09
C PRO A 18 -11.57 2.13 -21.59
N SER A 19 -10.74 1.21 -22.11
CA SER A 19 -9.29 1.23 -21.87
C SER A 19 -8.64 2.51 -22.40
N GLU A 20 -7.60 2.96 -21.72
CA GLU A 20 -6.82 4.13 -22.11
C GLU A 20 -5.32 3.81 -21.96
N ASN A 21 -4.56 3.95 -23.04
CA ASN A 21 -3.15 3.59 -23.10
C ASN A 21 -2.93 2.15 -22.63
N THR A 22 -2.17 1.96 -21.52
CA THR A 22 -1.85 0.67 -20.92
C THR A 22 -2.86 0.22 -19.85
N ARG A 23 -3.87 1.04 -19.55
CA ARG A 23 -4.86 0.82 -18.50
C ARG A 23 -6.14 0.20 -19.05
N PHE A 24 -6.48 -0.98 -18.55
CA PHE A 24 -7.61 -1.80 -18.99
C PHE A 24 -8.64 -1.90 -17.86
N TYR A 25 -9.36 -0.80 -17.63
CA TYR A 25 -10.22 -0.60 -16.47
C TYR A 25 -11.26 -1.69 -16.23
N ARG A 26 -12.03 -2.06 -17.28
CA ARG A 26 -13.07 -3.11 -17.16
C ARG A 26 -12.50 -4.50 -16.99
N GLU A 27 -11.34 -4.77 -17.58
CA GLU A 27 -10.67 -6.07 -17.49
C GLU A 27 -10.21 -6.40 -16.05
N THR A 28 -10.11 -5.39 -15.19
CA THR A 28 -9.79 -5.56 -13.78
C THR A 28 -10.79 -6.49 -13.09
N LEU A 29 -12.07 -6.50 -13.45
CA LEU A 29 -13.04 -7.41 -12.83
C LEU A 29 -12.67 -8.88 -13.08
N ARG A 30 -12.35 -9.24 -14.32
CA ARG A 30 -11.90 -10.60 -14.67
C ARG A 30 -10.58 -10.96 -13.97
N LYS A 31 -9.64 -10.02 -13.93
CA LYS A 31 -8.36 -10.22 -13.24
C LYS A 31 -8.55 -10.37 -11.73
N MET A 32 -9.44 -9.59 -11.14
CA MET A 32 -9.78 -9.70 -9.72
C MET A 32 -10.47 -11.04 -9.40
N ASP A 33 -11.40 -11.52 -10.24
CA ASP A 33 -12.02 -12.82 -10.09
C ASP A 33 -11.00 -13.96 -10.07
N THR A 34 -10.00 -13.88 -10.95
CA THR A 34 -8.90 -14.84 -10.99
C THR A 34 -8.05 -14.76 -9.72
N CYS A 35 -7.74 -13.56 -9.27
CA CYS A 35 -6.97 -13.31 -8.05
C CYS A 35 -7.67 -13.87 -6.81
N VAL A 36 -8.96 -13.56 -6.62
CA VAL A 36 -9.78 -14.04 -5.50
C VAL A 36 -9.84 -15.57 -5.50
N SER A 37 -10.14 -16.18 -6.65
CA SER A 37 -10.19 -17.64 -6.78
C SER A 37 -8.85 -18.30 -6.46
N TYR A 38 -7.73 -17.65 -6.86
CA TYR A 38 -6.41 -18.15 -6.56
C TYR A 38 -6.11 -18.06 -5.06
N PHE A 39 -6.39 -16.94 -4.41
CA PHE A 39 -6.17 -16.76 -2.97
C PHE A 39 -6.98 -17.75 -2.14
N ASN A 40 -8.25 -17.99 -2.50
CA ASN A 40 -9.08 -18.97 -1.83
C ASN A 40 -8.50 -20.39 -1.96
N ARG A 41 -8.09 -20.81 -3.18
CA ARG A 41 -7.45 -22.13 -3.40
C ARG A 41 -6.14 -22.28 -2.64
N GLN A 42 -5.41 -21.21 -2.46
CA GLN A 42 -4.14 -21.22 -1.73
C GLN A 42 -4.33 -21.11 -0.21
N ASN A 43 -5.55 -20.95 0.29
CA ASN A 43 -5.87 -20.80 1.70
C ASN A 43 -5.05 -19.71 2.38
N VAL A 44 -4.97 -18.52 1.78
CA VAL A 44 -4.34 -17.36 2.44
C VAL A 44 -5.12 -17.00 3.70
N GLU A 45 -4.44 -16.56 4.74
CA GLU A 45 -5.07 -16.24 6.02
C GLU A 45 -5.81 -14.89 5.98
N PHE A 46 -5.38 -13.99 5.11
CA PHE A 46 -6.01 -12.70 4.80
C PHE A 46 -5.44 -12.16 3.49
N THR A 47 -5.98 -11.04 3.04
CA THR A 47 -5.51 -10.32 1.85
C THR A 47 -5.22 -8.87 2.20
N ILE A 48 -4.26 -8.25 1.54
CA ILE A 48 -3.97 -6.81 1.62
C ILE A 48 -4.13 -6.17 0.25
N ASN A 49 -4.89 -5.09 0.19
CA ASN A 49 -4.97 -4.16 -0.94
C ASN A 49 -4.10 -2.93 -0.66
N LEU A 50 -3.14 -2.65 -1.54
CA LEU A 50 -2.21 -1.53 -1.42
C LEU A 50 -2.75 -0.19 -1.94
N GLY A 51 -4.05 -0.09 -2.19
CA GLY A 51 -4.71 1.14 -2.63
C GLY A 51 -4.97 1.22 -4.12
N ASP A 52 -5.64 2.30 -4.54
CA ASP A 52 -6.13 2.53 -5.89
C ASP A 52 -7.01 1.37 -6.39
N ILE A 53 -8.05 1.06 -5.63
CA ILE A 53 -8.98 -0.02 -5.99
C ILE A 53 -9.94 0.42 -7.11
N VAL A 54 -10.30 1.71 -7.16
CA VAL A 54 -11.04 2.34 -8.25
C VAL A 54 -10.22 3.44 -8.90
N ASP A 55 -10.56 3.84 -10.14
CA ASP A 55 -9.81 4.85 -10.89
C ASP A 55 -10.53 6.19 -10.99
N ARG A 56 -11.81 6.20 -11.30
CA ARG A 56 -12.55 7.40 -11.75
C ARG A 56 -13.61 7.89 -10.78
N LYS A 57 -14.39 6.98 -10.20
CA LYS A 57 -15.60 7.30 -9.44
C LYS A 57 -15.71 6.45 -8.20
N ASN A 58 -16.13 7.06 -7.10
CA ASN A 58 -16.45 6.30 -5.88
C ASN A 58 -17.59 5.29 -6.10
N SER A 59 -18.55 5.57 -7.01
CA SER A 59 -19.64 4.65 -7.32
C SER A 59 -19.20 3.30 -7.90
N ASP A 60 -18.03 3.24 -8.55
CA ASP A 60 -17.46 2.00 -9.08
C ASP A 60 -16.99 1.05 -7.97
N LEU A 61 -16.80 1.56 -6.76
CA LEU A 61 -16.36 0.79 -5.60
C LEU A 61 -17.30 -0.38 -5.29
N LYS A 62 -18.62 -0.18 -5.42
CA LYS A 62 -19.61 -1.24 -5.18
C LYS A 62 -19.35 -2.47 -6.05
N THR A 63 -19.01 -2.28 -7.31
CA THR A 63 -18.78 -3.37 -8.26
C THR A 63 -17.54 -4.18 -7.90
N ILE A 64 -16.40 -3.52 -7.70
CA ILE A 64 -15.15 -4.23 -7.38
C ILE A 64 -15.21 -4.86 -5.99
N MET A 65 -15.85 -4.24 -5.00
CA MET A 65 -16.05 -4.80 -3.67
C MET A 65 -16.94 -6.06 -3.70
N SER A 66 -17.90 -6.15 -4.64
CA SER A 66 -18.66 -7.38 -4.87
C SER A 66 -17.77 -8.55 -5.32
N CYS A 67 -16.72 -8.30 -6.10
CA CYS A 67 -15.73 -9.33 -6.43
C CYS A 67 -14.96 -9.77 -5.18
N LEU A 68 -14.49 -8.80 -4.39
CA LEU A 68 -13.69 -9.04 -3.19
C LEU A 68 -14.48 -9.71 -2.07
N SER A 69 -15.81 -9.54 -2.02
CA SER A 69 -16.66 -10.21 -1.03
C SER A 69 -16.68 -11.74 -1.15
N ARG A 70 -16.14 -12.28 -2.24
CA ARG A 70 -15.97 -13.74 -2.45
C ARG A 70 -14.66 -14.30 -1.91
N LEU A 71 -13.82 -13.47 -1.29
CA LEU A 71 -12.68 -13.95 -0.51
C LEU A 71 -13.19 -14.74 0.71
N ASP A 72 -12.62 -15.90 0.95
CA ASP A 72 -12.96 -16.75 2.12
C ASP A 72 -12.46 -16.16 3.44
N ARG A 73 -11.55 -15.18 3.38
CA ARG A 73 -10.88 -14.55 4.52
C ARG A 73 -10.91 -13.03 4.43
N GLU A 74 -10.60 -12.39 5.54
CA GLU A 74 -10.55 -10.93 5.67
C GLU A 74 -9.64 -10.27 4.63
N ILE A 75 -10.01 -9.07 4.23
CA ILE A 75 -9.16 -8.17 3.44
C ILE A 75 -8.93 -6.87 4.22
N TYR A 76 -7.69 -6.44 4.27
CA TYR A 76 -7.26 -5.17 4.84
C TYR A 76 -6.91 -4.20 3.72
N HIS A 77 -7.48 -3.00 3.77
CA HIS A 77 -7.33 -2.00 2.74
C HIS A 77 -6.40 -0.87 3.15
N LEU A 78 -5.56 -0.42 2.22
CA LEU A 78 -5.07 0.95 2.13
C LEU A 78 -5.88 1.70 1.08
N THR A 79 -5.91 3.02 1.16
CA THR A 79 -6.36 3.88 0.07
C THR A 79 -5.19 4.31 -0.80
N GLY A 80 -5.44 4.50 -2.10
CA GLY A 80 -4.55 5.17 -3.03
C GLY A 80 -5.12 6.52 -3.47
N ASN A 81 -4.38 7.29 -4.24
CA ASN A 81 -4.78 8.65 -4.65
C ASN A 81 -6.04 8.66 -5.53
N HIS A 82 -6.27 7.63 -6.34
CA HIS A 82 -7.47 7.52 -7.17
C HIS A 82 -8.74 7.26 -6.36
N ASP A 83 -8.63 6.60 -5.21
CA ASP A 83 -9.78 6.27 -4.35
C ASP A 83 -10.47 7.52 -3.77
N TYR A 84 -9.78 8.66 -3.73
CA TYR A 84 -10.32 9.93 -3.21
C TYR A 84 -11.13 10.74 -4.23
N LYS A 85 -11.20 10.29 -5.48
CA LYS A 85 -11.99 11.00 -6.51
C LYS A 85 -13.47 10.96 -6.19
N GLU A 86 -14.12 12.12 -6.29
CA GLU A 86 -15.54 12.31 -5.97
C GLU A 86 -15.91 11.95 -4.50
N VAL A 87 -14.95 11.97 -3.60
CA VAL A 87 -15.16 11.74 -2.18
C VAL A 87 -15.15 13.07 -1.44
N ALA A 88 -16.33 13.49 -0.93
CA ALA A 88 -16.46 14.73 -0.15
C ALA A 88 -16.04 14.56 1.30
N ASP A 89 -16.27 13.38 1.87
CA ASP A 89 -15.91 13.01 3.25
C ASP A 89 -15.11 11.71 3.25
N VAL A 90 -13.83 11.80 3.58
CA VAL A 90 -12.92 10.64 3.61
C VAL A 90 -13.37 9.55 4.59
N SER A 91 -14.12 9.89 5.62
CA SER A 91 -14.64 8.90 6.57
C SER A 91 -15.65 7.95 5.91
N VAL A 92 -16.35 8.41 4.88
CA VAL A 92 -17.25 7.57 4.07
C VAL A 92 -16.43 6.52 3.30
N LEU A 93 -15.35 6.95 2.65
CA LEU A 93 -14.44 6.03 1.93
C LEU A 93 -13.87 4.96 2.86
N TYR A 94 -13.40 5.35 4.04
CA TYR A 94 -12.84 4.39 5.01
C TYR A 94 -13.89 3.38 5.47
N ARG A 95 -15.14 3.81 5.73
CA ARG A 95 -16.24 2.89 6.06
C ARG A 95 -16.59 1.95 4.91
N GLN A 96 -16.62 2.44 3.68
CA GLN A 96 -16.88 1.62 2.49
C GLN A 96 -15.83 0.50 2.30
N LEU A 97 -14.59 0.77 2.72
CA LEU A 97 -13.47 -0.17 2.68
C LEU A 97 -13.30 -0.97 3.98
N ASN A 98 -14.23 -0.85 4.94
CA ASN A 98 -14.12 -1.48 6.26
C ASN A 98 -12.80 -1.17 6.99
N MET A 99 -12.23 -0.01 6.75
CA MET A 99 -11.03 0.46 7.45
C MET A 99 -11.42 1.02 8.82
N PRO A 100 -10.72 0.64 9.91
CA PRO A 100 -11.02 1.17 11.25
C PRO A 100 -10.64 2.65 11.39
N ALA A 101 -9.67 3.10 10.60
CA ALA A 101 -9.21 4.49 10.53
C ALA A 101 -8.48 4.72 9.21
N GLY A 102 -8.08 5.96 8.91
CA GLY A 102 -7.29 6.29 7.72
C GLY A 102 -5.91 5.61 7.71
N TYR A 103 -5.34 5.38 8.89
CA TYR A 103 -4.16 4.53 9.14
C TYR A 103 -4.40 3.68 10.38
N TYR A 104 -3.82 2.48 10.43
CA TYR A 104 -4.04 1.52 11.51
C TYR A 104 -3.00 0.41 11.50
N SER A 105 -3.04 -0.44 12.49
CA SER A 105 -2.26 -1.68 12.53
C SER A 105 -3.12 -2.85 12.99
N PHE A 106 -2.68 -4.05 12.66
CA PHE A 106 -3.27 -5.28 13.18
C PHE A 106 -2.18 -6.31 13.44
N GLN A 107 -2.49 -7.31 14.24
CA GLN A 107 -1.56 -8.34 14.63
C GLN A 107 -2.04 -9.72 14.18
N LYS A 108 -1.12 -10.52 13.67
CA LYS A 108 -1.28 -11.96 13.45
C LYS A 108 -0.05 -12.65 14.03
N GLN A 109 -0.27 -13.49 15.03
CA GLN A 109 0.82 -14.13 15.79
C GLN A 109 1.82 -13.09 16.34
N ASN A 110 3.12 -13.23 16.07
CA ASN A 110 4.16 -12.27 16.47
C ASN A 110 4.47 -11.20 15.42
N TRP A 111 3.60 -11.03 14.42
CA TRP A 111 3.77 -10.05 13.36
C TRP A 111 2.77 -8.91 13.51
N ILE A 112 3.28 -7.69 13.43
CA ILE A 112 2.48 -6.46 13.35
C ILE A 112 2.50 -5.96 11.90
N PHE A 113 1.31 -5.72 11.39
CA PHE A 113 1.07 -5.19 10.04
C PHE A 113 0.65 -3.74 10.18
N ILE A 114 1.48 -2.82 9.72
CA ILE A 114 1.23 -1.38 9.82
C ILE A 114 0.72 -0.87 8.48
N MET A 115 -0.50 -0.39 8.46
CA MET A 115 -1.18 0.20 7.31
C MET A 115 -1.00 1.72 7.38
N LEU A 116 0.06 2.24 6.75
CA LEU A 116 0.45 3.65 6.81
C LEU A 116 -0.24 4.44 5.68
N ASN A 117 -0.92 5.52 6.02
CA ASN A 117 -1.62 6.35 5.04
C ASN A 117 -0.72 7.45 4.46
N THR A 118 -0.15 7.19 3.31
CA THR A 118 0.65 8.18 2.56
C THR A 118 -0.19 9.16 1.74
N ASN A 119 -1.52 9.09 1.78
CA ASN A 119 -2.43 10.04 1.15
C ASN A 119 -2.89 11.15 2.10
N GLU A 120 -2.63 11.02 3.40
CA GLU A 120 -3.18 11.88 4.44
C GLU A 120 -2.86 13.37 4.22
N VAL A 121 -1.64 13.67 3.80
CA VAL A 121 -1.18 15.00 3.44
C VAL A 121 -0.98 15.04 1.93
N SER A 122 -1.96 15.55 1.21
CA SER A 122 -1.98 15.57 -0.25
C SER A 122 -2.89 16.66 -0.79
N ALA A 123 -2.77 16.96 -2.08
CA ALA A 123 -3.64 17.92 -2.75
C ALA A 123 -5.09 17.43 -2.94
N TYR A 124 -5.36 16.14 -2.68
CA TYR A 124 -6.66 15.52 -2.97
C TYR A 124 -7.39 14.96 -1.73
N ALA A 125 -6.71 14.67 -0.64
CA ALA A 125 -7.30 14.00 0.53
C ALA A 125 -7.43 14.87 1.78
N HIS A 126 -6.77 16.02 1.85
CA HIS A 126 -6.87 16.91 3.01
C HIS A 126 -8.08 17.85 2.92
N VAL A 127 -8.53 18.34 4.06
CA VAL A 127 -9.57 19.38 4.14
C VAL A 127 -8.87 20.74 4.13
N VAL A 128 -9.29 21.64 3.21
CA VAL A 128 -8.79 23.02 3.12
C VAL A 128 -8.93 23.75 4.45
N GLY A 129 -7.92 24.52 4.85
CA GLY A 129 -7.89 25.26 6.12
C GLY A 129 -7.48 24.43 7.33
N THR A 130 -7.06 23.17 7.14
CA THR A 130 -6.54 22.32 8.22
C THR A 130 -5.00 22.40 8.31
N GLU A 131 -4.43 21.90 9.42
CA GLU A 131 -2.97 21.79 9.59
C GLU A 131 -2.29 21.00 8.45
N LYS A 132 -3.02 20.08 7.82
CA LYS A 132 -2.49 19.29 6.70
C LYS A 132 -2.20 20.11 5.45
N GLU A 133 -2.93 21.20 5.24
CA GLU A 133 -2.64 22.12 4.13
C GLU A 133 -1.28 22.80 4.32
N GLN A 134 -0.97 23.22 5.54
CA GLN A 134 0.34 23.77 5.87
C GLN A 134 1.43 22.70 5.75
N GLU A 135 1.20 21.51 6.27
CA GLU A 135 2.16 20.39 6.16
C GLU A 135 2.46 20.05 4.69
N LEU A 136 1.44 20.07 3.82
CA LEU A 136 1.63 19.87 2.38
C LEU A 136 2.56 20.95 1.78
N ALA A 137 2.31 22.21 2.10
CA ALA A 137 3.14 23.31 1.61
C ALA A 137 4.59 23.20 2.10
N GLU A 138 4.81 22.81 3.36
CA GLU A 138 6.13 22.57 3.93
C GLU A 138 6.86 21.42 3.20
N MET A 139 6.16 20.30 2.93
CA MET A 139 6.73 19.16 2.19
C MET A 139 7.13 19.55 0.77
N LEU A 140 6.27 20.25 0.05
CA LEU A 140 6.54 20.65 -1.34
C LEU A 140 7.71 21.65 -1.42
N GLU A 141 7.79 22.61 -0.49
CA GLU A 141 8.91 23.54 -0.42
C GLU A 141 10.23 22.82 -0.08
N HIS A 142 10.20 21.86 0.84
CA HIS A 142 11.38 21.04 1.16
C HIS A 142 11.87 20.24 -0.05
N ILE A 143 10.96 19.61 -0.81
CA ILE A 143 11.28 18.87 -2.03
C ILE A 143 11.96 19.78 -3.04
N LYS A 144 11.42 21.00 -3.25
CA LYS A 144 11.99 21.99 -4.15
C LYS A 144 13.41 22.39 -3.74
N GLN A 145 13.61 22.64 -2.44
CA GLN A 145 14.92 23.04 -1.90
C GLN A 145 15.97 21.94 -2.00
N THR A 146 15.56 20.68 -1.83
CA THR A 146 16.47 19.52 -1.85
C THR A 146 16.62 18.88 -3.24
N GLY A 147 15.85 19.33 -4.24
CA GLY A 147 15.88 18.76 -5.59
C GLY A 147 15.25 17.37 -5.69
N GLY A 148 14.34 17.04 -4.77
CA GLY A 148 13.60 15.79 -4.80
C GLY A 148 12.71 15.65 -6.05
N LYS A 149 12.46 14.43 -6.48
CA LYS A 149 11.73 14.12 -7.73
C LYS A 149 10.22 13.95 -7.54
N GLN A 150 9.75 13.79 -6.30
CA GLN A 150 8.40 13.33 -5.96
C GLN A 150 7.36 14.44 -5.80
N GLY A 151 7.65 15.69 -6.09
CA GLY A 151 6.78 16.85 -5.84
C GLY A 151 5.57 16.95 -6.77
N TYR A 152 4.93 15.86 -7.14
CA TYR A 152 3.77 15.82 -8.02
C TYR A 152 2.45 15.78 -7.26
N ARG A 153 1.39 16.33 -7.87
CA ARG A 153 0.05 16.44 -7.26
C ARG A 153 -0.63 15.09 -6.98
N TRP A 154 -0.21 14.02 -7.64
CA TRP A 154 -0.71 12.67 -7.39
C TRP A 154 -0.03 11.96 -6.21
N ASN A 155 1.02 12.54 -5.67
CA ASN A 155 1.68 12.01 -4.49
C ASN A 155 1.14 12.64 -3.20
N GLY A 156 1.33 11.91 -2.13
CA GLY A 156 0.96 12.34 -0.79
C GLY A 156 2.02 11.96 0.22
N GLY A 157 1.82 12.40 1.44
CA GLY A 157 2.72 12.17 2.56
C GLY A 157 1.99 11.84 3.85
N VAL A 158 2.77 11.62 4.88
CA VAL A 158 2.33 11.26 6.23
C VAL A 158 2.42 12.48 7.14
N SER A 159 1.35 12.80 7.88
CA SER A 159 1.32 13.93 8.80
C SER A 159 2.28 13.75 9.99
N LYS A 160 2.66 14.85 10.62
CA LYS A 160 3.45 14.83 11.86
C LYS A 160 2.77 14.01 12.97
N LYS A 161 1.43 14.06 13.03
CA LYS A 161 0.64 13.26 13.97
C LYS A 161 0.78 11.76 13.68
N GLN A 162 0.65 11.35 12.42
CA GLN A 162 0.81 9.95 12.03
C GLN A 162 2.27 9.49 12.21
N MET A 163 3.26 10.35 11.92
CA MET A 163 4.67 10.04 12.17
C MET A 163 4.94 9.74 13.65
N LYS A 164 4.37 10.54 14.55
CA LYS A 164 4.48 10.28 16.00
C LYS A 164 3.82 8.97 16.41
N TRP A 165 2.65 8.66 15.84
CA TRP A 165 1.98 7.39 16.06
C TRP A 165 2.84 6.21 15.59
N LEU A 166 3.43 6.32 14.39
CA LEU A 166 4.32 5.29 13.83
C LEU A 166 5.55 5.05 14.72
N ASP A 167 6.23 6.12 15.12
CA ASP A 167 7.43 6.03 15.97
C ASP A 167 7.13 5.36 17.33
N ASN A 168 6.02 5.74 17.97
CA ASN A 168 5.57 5.13 19.23
C ASN A 168 5.24 3.65 19.06
N LEU A 169 4.52 3.28 17.98
CA LEU A 169 4.15 1.90 17.70
C LEU A 169 5.37 1.02 17.41
N LEU A 170 6.34 1.53 16.63
CA LEU A 170 7.58 0.81 16.35
C LEU A 170 8.43 0.61 17.61
N ALA A 171 8.50 1.62 18.47
CA ALA A 171 9.18 1.49 19.78
C ALA A 171 8.52 0.43 20.68
N GLU A 172 7.18 0.33 20.64
CA GLU A 172 6.45 -0.73 21.35
C GLU A 172 6.73 -2.11 20.76
N CYS A 173 6.67 -2.24 19.42
CA CYS A 173 6.97 -3.49 18.73
C CYS A 173 8.39 -3.99 19.05
N GLU A 174 9.36 -3.08 19.07
CA GLU A 174 10.76 -3.42 19.43
C GLU A 174 10.86 -3.96 20.86
N ARG A 175 10.22 -3.30 21.84
CA ARG A 175 10.21 -3.76 23.24
C ARG A 175 9.54 -5.13 23.41
N ASN A 176 8.55 -5.42 22.59
CA ASN A 176 7.78 -6.67 22.64
C ASN A 176 8.38 -7.79 21.78
N ASN A 177 9.51 -7.54 21.10
CA ASN A 177 10.14 -8.45 20.15
C ASN A 177 9.19 -8.89 19.01
N ASN A 178 8.29 -8.02 18.58
CA ASN A 178 7.43 -8.28 17.41
C ASN A 178 8.22 -8.08 16.12
N ASN A 179 7.84 -8.80 15.07
CA ASN A 179 8.27 -8.51 13.71
C ASN A 179 7.25 -7.57 13.04
N VAL A 180 7.72 -6.65 12.23
CA VAL A 180 6.86 -5.63 11.58
C VAL A 180 6.98 -5.68 10.08
N LEU A 181 5.83 -5.68 9.39
CA LEU A 181 5.71 -5.32 7.98
C LEU A 181 4.94 -4.00 7.86
N ILE A 182 5.44 -3.11 7.01
CA ILE A 182 4.82 -1.81 6.73
C ILE A 182 4.27 -1.81 5.32
N PHE A 183 3.05 -1.29 5.17
CA PHE A 183 2.35 -1.16 3.89
C PHE A 183 2.00 0.29 3.65
N THR A 184 2.33 0.79 2.46
CA THR A 184 2.04 2.15 2.01
C THR A 184 1.43 2.12 0.61
N HIS A 185 0.71 3.17 0.21
CA HIS A 185 0.35 3.28 -1.20
C HIS A 185 1.53 3.80 -2.03
N HIS A 186 2.06 4.98 -1.66
CA HIS A 186 3.23 5.54 -2.34
C HIS A 186 4.50 4.85 -1.88
N PRO A 187 5.42 4.47 -2.79
CA PRO A 187 6.73 3.91 -2.44
C PRO A 187 7.55 4.86 -1.55
N LEU A 188 8.43 4.30 -0.75
CA LEU A 188 9.39 5.06 0.04
C LEU A 188 10.79 5.06 -0.60
N TYR A 189 11.15 3.96 -1.25
CA TYR A 189 12.45 3.72 -1.87
C TYR A 189 12.35 2.58 -2.91
N PRO A 190 13.12 2.54 -4.02
CA PRO A 190 14.07 3.57 -4.47
C PRO A 190 13.41 4.92 -4.77
N GLU A 191 14.17 6.02 -4.61
CA GLU A 191 13.67 7.37 -4.87
C GLU A 191 13.26 7.53 -6.34
N SER A 192 12.06 8.05 -6.55
CA SER A 192 11.49 8.27 -7.87
C SER A 192 10.44 9.38 -7.83
N GLU A 193 9.86 9.71 -8.98
CA GLU A 193 8.72 10.63 -9.08
C GLU A 193 7.44 10.09 -8.40
N PHE A 194 7.39 8.82 -8.01
CA PHE A 194 6.24 8.16 -7.38
C PHE A 194 6.35 8.01 -5.87
N THR A 195 7.48 8.36 -5.26
CA THR A 195 7.67 8.19 -3.81
C THR A 195 6.80 9.16 -3.01
N ALA A 196 6.50 8.79 -1.77
CA ALA A 196 5.80 9.66 -0.83
C ALA A 196 6.51 11.00 -0.67
N LEU A 197 5.76 12.09 -0.46
CA LEU A 197 6.31 13.44 -0.38
C LEU A 197 7.38 13.59 0.71
N ASN A 198 7.18 12.96 1.86
CA ASN A 198 8.15 12.95 2.96
C ASN A 198 8.79 11.57 3.18
N ASN A 199 9.10 10.88 2.08
CA ASN A 199 9.71 9.55 2.12
C ASN A 199 10.98 9.49 2.97
N VAL A 200 11.84 10.52 2.92
CA VAL A 200 13.09 10.57 3.70
C VAL A 200 12.82 10.58 5.20
N GLU A 201 11.83 11.36 5.66
CA GLU A 201 11.42 11.38 7.06
C GLU A 201 10.89 10.02 7.53
N ILE A 202 10.05 9.39 6.71
CA ILE A 202 9.50 8.05 7.01
C ILE A 202 10.64 7.02 7.06
N LEU A 203 11.53 7.01 6.07
CA LEU A 203 12.68 6.11 6.00
C LEU A 203 13.62 6.27 7.21
N ASN A 204 13.89 7.51 7.61
CA ASN A 204 14.71 7.81 8.78
C ASN A 204 14.08 7.29 10.08
N THR A 205 12.76 7.35 10.19
CA THR A 205 12.04 6.82 11.36
C THR A 205 12.07 5.31 11.39
N ILE A 206 11.62 4.64 10.32
CA ILE A 206 11.51 3.17 10.31
C ILE A 206 12.86 2.46 10.41
N SER A 207 13.93 3.05 9.87
CA SER A 207 15.27 2.46 9.89
C SER A 207 15.95 2.48 11.25
N LYS A 208 15.38 3.15 12.26
CA LYS A 208 15.84 3.09 13.65
C LYS A 208 15.46 1.76 14.33
N TYR A 209 14.48 1.04 13.79
CA TYR A 209 13.85 -0.10 14.44
C TYR A 209 14.15 -1.41 13.71
N PRO A 210 15.02 -2.27 14.27
CA PRO A 210 15.34 -3.59 13.70
C PRO A 210 14.15 -4.53 13.53
N CYS A 211 13.05 -4.28 14.26
CA CYS A 211 11.81 -5.04 14.11
C CYS A 211 11.16 -4.90 12.72
N VAL A 212 11.44 -3.83 11.98
CA VAL A 212 10.91 -3.63 10.61
C VAL A 212 11.63 -4.55 9.64
N LYS A 213 10.89 -5.52 9.07
CA LYS A 213 11.46 -6.58 8.23
C LYS A 213 11.29 -6.34 6.72
N ALA A 214 10.26 -5.61 6.31
CA ALA A 214 10.06 -5.19 4.91
C ALA A 214 9.01 -4.08 4.82
N VAL A 215 9.01 -3.38 3.67
CA VAL A 215 7.97 -2.40 3.28
C VAL A 215 7.42 -2.78 1.91
N PHE A 216 6.09 -2.82 1.79
CA PHE A 216 5.37 -3.06 0.55
C PHE A 216 4.58 -1.82 0.14
N SER A 217 4.63 -1.48 -1.14
CA SER A 217 3.96 -0.30 -1.70
C SER A 217 3.32 -0.60 -3.05
N GLY A 218 2.42 0.28 -3.48
CA GLY A 218 1.80 0.29 -4.81
C GLY A 218 2.19 1.53 -5.62
N HIS A 219 1.21 2.14 -6.28
CA HIS A 219 1.28 3.42 -6.99
C HIS A 219 2.16 3.44 -8.24
N HIS A 220 3.35 2.89 -8.21
CA HIS A 220 4.24 2.77 -9.36
C HIS A 220 3.99 1.43 -10.07
N HIS A 221 3.12 1.44 -11.07
CA HIS A 221 2.57 0.24 -11.72
C HIS A 221 3.61 -0.69 -12.35
N ALA A 222 4.78 -0.17 -12.72
CA ALA A 222 5.88 -0.96 -13.23
C ALA A 222 6.59 -1.80 -12.15
N GLY A 223 6.30 -1.52 -10.89
CA GLY A 223 7.01 -2.11 -9.77
C GLY A 223 8.42 -1.56 -9.60
N ALA A 224 8.98 -1.77 -8.43
CA ALA A 224 10.36 -1.43 -8.11
C ALA A 224 10.85 -2.26 -6.93
N PHE A 225 12.16 -2.33 -6.76
CA PHE A 225 12.76 -3.03 -5.64
C PHE A 225 14.10 -2.41 -5.24
N GLY A 226 14.39 -2.40 -3.96
CA GLY A 226 15.68 -2.00 -3.41
C GLY A 226 15.80 -2.31 -1.93
N TYR A 227 16.96 -2.07 -1.37
CA TYR A 227 17.22 -2.14 0.06
C TYR A 227 17.52 -0.75 0.60
N TYR A 228 16.85 -0.35 1.66
CA TYR A 228 17.20 0.84 2.41
C TYR A 228 17.72 0.43 3.79
N LYS A 229 19.02 0.64 4.04
CA LYS A 229 19.68 0.22 5.28
C LYS A 229 19.37 -1.24 5.66
N GLY A 230 19.36 -2.13 4.67
CA GLY A 230 19.08 -3.55 4.85
C GLY A 230 17.60 -3.94 4.87
N ILE A 231 16.67 -2.99 4.87
CA ILE A 231 15.24 -3.26 4.82
C ILE A 231 14.80 -3.41 3.36
N PRO A 232 14.21 -4.56 2.96
CA PRO A 232 13.66 -4.73 1.62
C PRO A 232 12.48 -3.77 1.40
N MET A 233 12.51 -3.04 0.28
CA MET A 233 11.47 -2.13 -0.18
C MET A 233 10.91 -2.66 -1.49
N ILE A 234 9.68 -3.16 -1.46
CA ILE A 234 9.03 -3.81 -2.59
C ILE A 234 7.88 -2.94 -3.06
N THR A 235 7.96 -2.42 -4.28
CA THR A 235 6.83 -1.78 -4.95
C THR A 235 6.17 -2.83 -5.84
N HIS A 236 4.92 -3.14 -5.54
CA HIS A 236 4.12 -4.14 -6.22
C HIS A 236 3.61 -3.60 -7.55
N GLU A 237 3.64 -4.40 -8.59
CA GLU A 237 3.13 -4.08 -9.91
C GLU A 237 1.61 -3.87 -9.89
N GLY A 238 1.13 -2.91 -10.67
CA GLY A 238 -0.28 -2.55 -10.75
C GLY A 238 -1.11 -3.55 -11.55
N MET A 239 -2.23 -4.01 -10.98
CA MET A 239 -3.14 -4.94 -11.65
C MET A 239 -3.79 -4.33 -12.89
N ILE A 240 -4.00 -3.02 -12.92
CA ILE A 240 -4.66 -2.30 -14.01
C ILE A 240 -3.93 -2.43 -15.35
N GLU A 241 -2.62 -2.55 -15.31
CA GLU A 241 -1.80 -2.60 -16.51
C GLU A 241 -2.02 -3.89 -17.30
N THR A 242 -1.93 -3.81 -18.62
CA THR A 242 -2.15 -4.88 -19.59
C THR A 242 -3.57 -5.47 -19.62
N GLU A 243 -3.99 -5.89 -20.80
CA GLU A 243 -5.31 -6.50 -21.00
C GLU A 243 -5.40 -7.90 -20.36
N LYS A 244 -4.39 -8.74 -20.57
CA LYS A 244 -4.46 -10.18 -20.27
C LYS A 244 -3.66 -10.60 -19.05
N GLN A 245 -2.47 -10.06 -18.86
CA GLN A 245 -1.60 -10.43 -17.75
C GLN A 245 -2.08 -9.80 -16.44
N ASN A 246 -2.13 -10.62 -15.40
CA ASN A 246 -2.50 -10.19 -14.06
C ASN A 246 -1.28 -9.71 -13.27
N ALA A 247 -1.50 -9.14 -12.11
CA ALA A 247 -0.47 -8.77 -11.15
C ALA A 247 -1.01 -8.91 -9.73
N TYR A 248 -0.62 -9.97 -9.05
CA TYR A 248 -0.88 -10.21 -7.63
C TYR A 248 0.20 -11.14 -7.08
N SER A 249 0.25 -11.30 -5.78
CA SER A 249 1.23 -12.19 -5.14
C SER A 249 0.71 -12.81 -3.86
N ILE A 250 1.37 -13.88 -3.42
CA ILE A 250 1.25 -14.41 -2.07
C ILE A 250 2.55 -14.14 -1.35
N VAL A 251 2.47 -13.57 -0.16
CA VAL A 251 3.59 -13.38 0.73
C VAL A 251 3.56 -14.46 1.80
N GLU A 252 4.65 -15.20 1.93
CA GLU A 252 4.82 -16.23 2.93
C GLU A 252 5.88 -15.79 3.94
N LEU A 253 5.53 -15.81 5.21
CA LEU A 253 6.44 -15.55 6.31
C LEU A 253 6.89 -16.86 6.92
N THR A 254 8.19 -17.07 6.98
CA THR A 254 8.81 -18.20 7.65
C THR A 254 9.56 -17.73 8.89
N ARG A 255 10.28 -18.61 9.55
CA ARG A 255 11.07 -18.25 10.74
C ARG A 255 12.19 -17.25 10.43
N ASP A 256 12.74 -17.28 9.22
CA ASP A 256 13.96 -16.54 8.83
C ASP A 256 13.86 -15.83 7.49
N SER A 257 12.71 -15.91 6.83
CA SER A 257 12.59 -15.43 5.47
C SER A 257 11.19 -14.89 5.15
N ILE A 258 11.15 -13.91 4.25
CA ILE A 258 9.94 -13.43 3.59
C ILE A 258 10.02 -13.88 2.14
N LEU A 259 9.03 -14.63 1.68
CA LEU A 259 8.93 -15.13 0.31
C LEU A 259 7.76 -14.43 -0.38
N VAL A 260 8.02 -13.76 -1.50
CA VAL A 260 6.99 -13.21 -2.38
C VAL A 260 6.84 -14.15 -3.57
N ARG A 261 5.70 -14.82 -3.68
CA ARG A 261 5.34 -15.64 -4.83
C ARG A 261 4.51 -14.81 -5.79
N GLY A 262 5.17 -14.30 -6.81
CA GLY A 262 4.53 -13.46 -7.82
C GLY A 262 3.69 -14.27 -8.81
N CYS A 263 2.59 -13.66 -9.24
CA CYS A 263 1.71 -14.14 -10.29
C CYS A 263 1.57 -13.08 -11.39
N GLY A 264 1.57 -13.54 -12.65
CA GLY A 264 1.53 -12.64 -13.80
C GLY A 264 2.79 -11.79 -13.89
N ARG A 265 2.63 -10.46 -13.85
CA ARG A 265 3.74 -9.51 -13.98
C ARG A 265 4.58 -9.34 -12.72
N VAL A 266 4.14 -9.84 -11.58
CA VAL A 266 4.85 -9.70 -10.30
C VAL A 266 6.00 -10.70 -10.21
N PRO A 267 7.27 -10.24 -10.04
CA PRO A 267 8.41 -11.13 -9.84
C PRO A 267 8.34 -11.84 -8.49
N SER A 268 8.76 -13.10 -8.45
CA SER A 268 8.98 -13.80 -7.17
C SER A 268 10.31 -13.37 -6.56
N ARG A 269 10.31 -13.21 -5.22
CA ARG A 269 11.47 -12.74 -4.45
C ARG A 269 11.59 -13.48 -3.13
N SER A 270 12.78 -13.54 -2.59
CA SER A 270 13.05 -14.11 -1.28
C SER A 270 14.02 -13.21 -0.51
N PHE A 271 13.68 -12.90 0.72
CA PHE A 271 14.49 -12.08 1.62
C PHE A 271 14.74 -12.84 2.92
N LYS A 272 15.99 -12.95 3.34
CA LYS A 272 16.32 -13.40 4.68
C LYS A 272 16.29 -12.23 5.66
N TYR A 273 15.79 -12.46 6.84
CA TYR A 273 15.89 -11.53 7.94
C TYR A 273 16.49 -12.25 9.16
N PHE A 274 17.26 -11.53 9.95
CA PHE A 274 17.80 -12.04 11.19
C PHE A 274 16.85 -11.73 12.34
N LEU A 275 16.66 -12.71 13.23
CA LEU A 275 15.90 -12.57 14.47
C LEU A 275 16.61 -11.66 15.45
#